data_4862377ed3870112b516070f1bd46edc
#
_entry.id   4862377ed3870112b516070f1bd46edc
#
_cell.length_a   1.000
_cell.length_b   1.000
_cell.length_c   1.000
_cell.angle_alpha   90.00
_cell.angle_beta   90.00
_cell.angle_gamma   90.00
#
_symmetry.space_group_name_H-M   'P 1'
#
loop_
_entity.id
_entity.type
_entity.pdbx_description
1 polymer ?
#
loop_
_entity_poly.entity_id
_entity_poly.type
_entity_poly.pdbx_seq_one_letter_code
_entity_poly.pdbx_strand_id
1 'polypeptide(L)'
;MSLFKRISVFDIVWLENNMPEDDGMVSVVHGDYRLYNMIFDQSHSKILAVLDWELSTLGHPFADLAYQCMNWYVPKVGITPGLADIDVSSLGIPTEKEYIENYCQKMNMDSIDNWSFYLAFGFFRLAGIAQGVYKRSLQGNASADNAKEIGAVVPILGKIAMSIIQNN
;
A
#
# COMPACT_ATOMS: atom_id res chain seq x y z
N MET A 1 -22.65 14.63 7.03
CA MET A 1 -21.76 13.47 6.86
C MET A 1 -20.35 14.00 6.81
N SER A 2 -19.44 13.54 7.70
CA SER A 2 -18.05 14.04 7.71
C SER A 2 -17.36 13.69 6.38
N LEU A 3 -16.34 14.47 5.98
CA LEU A 3 -15.55 14.25 4.76
C LEU A 3 -15.01 12.81 4.72
N PHE A 4 -14.60 12.29 5.87
CA PHE A 4 -14.11 10.93 6.04
C PHE A 4 -15.16 9.86 5.68
N LYS A 5 -16.40 10.02 6.12
CA LYS A 5 -17.49 9.10 5.78
C LYS A 5 -17.80 9.09 4.26
N ARG A 6 -17.61 10.23 3.60
CA ARG A 6 -17.82 10.34 2.14
C ARG A 6 -16.74 9.63 1.35
N ILE A 7 -15.47 9.80 1.74
CA ILE A 7 -14.32 9.17 1.08
C ILE A 7 -14.46 7.65 1.18
N SER A 8 -14.62 7.08 2.38
CA SER A 8 -14.69 5.63 2.58
C SER A 8 -15.86 4.95 1.86
N VAL A 9 -17.02 5.59 1.76
CA VAL A 9 -18.16 5.02 1.03
C VAL A 9 -17.92 5.03 -0.47
N PHE A 10 -17.32 6.10 -1.00
CA PHE A 10 -17.00 6.17 -2.43
C PHE A 10 -15.95 5.12 -2.81
N ASP A 11 -14.89 4.97 -2.01
CA ASP A 11 -13.85 3.97 -2.24
C ASP A 11 -14.43 2.54 -2.27
N ILE A 12 -15.33 2.19 -1.35
CA ILE A 12 -15.98 0.88 -1.32
C ILE A 12 -16.79 0.64 -2.59
N VAL A 13 -17.68 1.56 -2.94
CA VAL A 13 -18.54 1.42 -4.13
C VAL A 13 -17.71 1.33 -5.41
N TRP A 14 -16.63 2.11 -5.51
CA TRP A 14 -15.77 2.05 -6.67
C TRP A 14 -15.03 0.71 -6.74
N LEU A 15 -14.47 0.23 -5.64
CA LEU A 15 -13.77 -1.06 -5.59
C LEU A 15 -14.69 -2.23 -5.96
N GLU A 16 -15.94 -2.23 -5.47
CA GLU A 16 -16.91 -3.25 -5.82
C GLU A 16 -17.24 -3.26 -7.32
N ASN A 17 -17.36 -2.08 -7.93
CA ASN A 17 -17.71 -1.94 -9.35
C ASN A 17 -16.52 -2.12 -10.32
N ASN A 18 -15.30 -2.06 -9.82
CA ASN A 18 -14.07 -2.16 -10.63
C ASN A 18 -13.19 -3.34 -10.23
N MET A 19 -13.75 -4.30 -9.50
CA MET A 19 -13.03 -5.51 -9.13
C MET A 19 -12.65 -6.28 -10.41
N PRO A 20 -11.35 -6.58 -10.61
CA PRO A 20 -10.91 -7.36 -11.76
C PRO A 20 -11.58 -8.72 -11.81
N GLU A 21 -11.78 -9.24 -13.01
CA GLU A 21 -12.15 -10.65 -13.18
C GLU A 21 -11.03 -11.55 -12.65
N ASP A 22 -11.44 -12.73 -12.15
CA ASP A 22 -10.49 -13.73 -11.65
C ASP A 22 -9.70 -14.32 -12.83
N ASP A 23 -8.43 -14.04 -12.89
CA ASP A 23 -7.50 -14.55 -13.90
C ASP A 23 -6.81 -15.87 -13.47
N GLY A 24 -7.17 -16.39 -12.29
CA GLY A 24 -6.62 -17.62 -11.72
C GLY A 24 -5.21 -17.45 -11.11
N MET A 25 -4.66 -16.27 -11.05
CA MET A 25 -3.36 -16.02 -10.41
C MET A 25 -3.46 -16.12 -8.90
N VAL A 26 -2.78 -17.11 -8.31
CA VAL A 26 -2.72 -17.32 -6.86
C VAL A 26 -1.27 -17.50 -6.43
N SER A 27 -0.89 -16.77 -5.39
CA SER A 27 0.41 -16.91 -4.73
C SER A 27 0.29 -16.79 -3.21
N VAL A 28 1.37 -17.06 -2.51
CA VAL A 28 1.49 -16.64 -1.10
C VAL A 28 1.69 -15.14 -1.08
N VAL A 29 0.72 -14.42 -0.56
CA VAL A 29 0.76 -12.98 -0.32
C VAL A 29 1.23 -12.75 1.10
N HIS A 30 2.22 -11.90 1.28
CA HIS A 30 2.79 -11.56 2.59
C HIS A 30 1.81 -10.72 3.44
N GLY A 31 1.11 -9.81 2.79
CA GLY A 31 0.10 -8.95 3.41
C GLY A 31 0.65 -7.70 4.10
N ASP A 32 1.97 -7.63 4.39
CA ASP A 32 2.68 -6.43 4.88
C ASP A 32 4.10 -6.37 4.27
N TYR A 33 4.17 -6.54 2.93
CA TYR A 33 5.45 -6.59 2.20
C TYR A 33 6.06 -5.20 2.08
N ARG A 34 7.07 -4.92 2.92
CA ARG A 34 7.76 -3.62 2.99
C ARG A 34 9.18 -3.76 3.51
N LEU A 35 10.02 -2.74 3.27
CA LEU A 35 11.43 -2.76 3.64
C LEU A 35 11.68 -3.02 5.13
N TYR A 36 10.81 -2.56 6.02
CA TYR A 36 10.95 -2.79 7.47
C TYR A 36 10.82 -4.26 7.88
N ASN A 37 10.21 -5.08 7.03
CA ASN A 37 10.05 -6.52 7.23
C ASN A 37 11.12 -7.32 6.49
N MET A 38 12.24 -6.69 6.09
CA MET A 38 13.33 -7.34 5.36
C MET A 38 14.64 -7.20 6.10
N ILE A 39 15.41 -8.28 6.13
CA ILE A 39 16.79 -8.28 6.60
C ILE A 39 17.70 -8.21 5.38
N PHE A 40 18.59 -7.24 5.37
CA PHE A 40 19.59 -7.06 4.34
C PHE A 40 20.96 -7.56 4.82
N ASP A 41 21.81 -7.92 3.88
CA ASP A 41 23.23 -8.13 4.16
C ASP A 41 23.93 -6.81 4.53
N GLN A 42 25.18 -6.89 5.00
CA GLN A 42 25.93 -5.69 5.43
C GLN A 42 26.18 -4.69 4.29
N SER A 43 26.22 -5.14 3.04
CA SER A 43 26.39 -4.29 1.87
C SER A 43 25.06 -3.69 1.37
N HIS A 44 23.94 -4.08 1.95
CA HIS A 44 22.56 -3.75 1.54
C HIS A 44 22.24 -4.15 0.09
N SER A 45 22.99 -5.10 -0.47
CA SER A 45 22.82 -5.55 -1.85
C SER A 45 21.91 -6.77 -1.99
N LYS A 46 21.65 -7.47 -0.88
CA LYS A 46 20.84 -8.71 -0.88
C LYS A 46 19.87 -8.74 0.29
N ILE A 47 18.66 -9.18 0.01
CA ILE A 47 17.68 -9.54 1.04
C ILE A 47 18.04 -10.95 1.52
N LEU A 48 18.34 -11.08 2.81
CA LEU A 48 18.66 -12.35 3.48
C LEU A 48 17.41 -13.05 3.98
N ALA A 49 16.42 -12.30 4.44
CA ALA A 49 15.14 -12.82 4.92
C ALA A 49 14.02 -11.80 4.79
N VAL A 50 12.81 -12.31 4.67
CA VAL A 50 11.56 -11.57 4.83
C VAL A 50 10.90 -12.06 6.10
N LEU A 51 10.52 -11.13 6.98
CA LEU A 51 9.98 -11.38 8.31
C LEU A 51 8.49 -11.01 8.37
N ASP A 52 7.85 -11.39 9.47
CA ASP A 52 6.49 -10.92 9.83
C ASP A 52 5.39 -11.45 8.90
N TRP A 53 5.39 -12.75 8.70
CA TRP A 53 4.44 -13.48 7.85
C TRP A 53 3.06 -13.71 8.47
N GLU A 54 2.75 -13.12 9.62
CA GLU A 54 1.51 -13.38 10.36
C GLU A 54 0.23 -12.98 9.59
N LEU A 55 0.34 -12.04 8.64
CA LEU A 55 -0.76 -11.62 7.77
C LEU A 55 -0.80 -12.36 6.42
N SER A 56 0.08 -13.36 6.26
CA SER A 56 0.17 -14.09 4.98
C SER A 56 -1.08 -14.91 4.68
N THR A 57 -1.41 -14.95 3.41
CA THR A 57 -2.55 -15.72 2.88
C THR A 57 -2.30 -16.14 1.45
N LEU A 58 -3.17 -17.00 0.91
CA LEU A 58 -3.26 -17.20 -0.53
C LEU A 58 -4.08 -16.07 -1.15
N GLY A 59 -3.55 -15.46 -2.19
CA GLY A 59 -4.21 -14.35 -2.86
C GLY A 59 -3.49 -13.91 -4.13
N HIS A 60 -3.98 -12.84 -4.73
CA HIS A 60 -3.42 -12.31 -5.96
C HIS A 60 -2.07 -11.62 -5.70
N PRO A 61 -0.98 -11.93 -6.46
CA PRO A 61 0.37 -11.41 -6.20
C PRO A 61 0.49 -9.89 -6.27
N PHE A 62 -0.38 -9.23 -7.05
CA PHE A 62 -0.37 -7.76 -7.16
C PHE A 62 -0.79 -7.05 -5.88
N ALA A 63 -1.37 -7.75 -4.90
CA ALA A 63 -1.70 -7.17 -3.60
C ALA A 63 -0.44 -6.68 -2.85
N ASP A 64 0.63 -7.50 -2.82
CA ASP A 64 1.90 -7.11 -2.20
C ASP A 64 2.67 -6.11 -3.06
N LEU A 65 2.65 -6.28 -4.39
CA LEU A 65 3.30 -5.36 -5.31
C LEU A 65 2.71 -3.95 -5.17
N ALA A 66 1.39 -3.83 -5.18
CA ALA A 66 0.71 -2.55 -5.00
C ALA A 66 0.98 -1.96 -3.62
N TYR A 67 0.98 -2.78 -2.57
CA TYR A 67 1.30 -2.32 -1.22
C TYR A 67 2.71 -1.71 -1.14
N GLN A 68 3.69 -2.31 -1.79
CA GLN A 68 5.04 -1.74 -1.91
C GLN A 68 5.02 -0.44 -2.74
N CYS A 69 4.28 -0.39 -3.85
CA CYS A 69 4.19 0.77 -4.73
C CYS A 69 3.46 1.96 -4.09
N MET A 70 2.67 1.78 -3.05
CA MET A 70 2.04 2.88 -2.33
C MET A 70 3.05 3.93 -1.83
N ASN A 71 4.31 3.56 -1.60
CA ASN A 71 5.35 4.48 -1.16
C ASN A 71 5.58 5.65 -2.12
N TRP A 72 5.40 5.46 -3.44
CA TRP A 72 5.57 6.52 -4.43
C TRP A 72 4.47 7.59 -4.38
N TYR A 73 3.33 7.28 -3.75
CA TYR A 73 2.17 8.19 -3.63
C TYR A 73 2.07 8.87 -2.28
N VAL A 74 2.67 8.29 -1.25
CA VAL A 74 2.60 8.82 0.12
C VAL A 74 3.65 9.90 0.31
N PRO A 75 3.30 11.12 0.76
CA PRO A 75 4.27 12.14 1.10
C PRO A 75 5.04 11.78 2.39
N LYS A 76 6.26 12.31 2.52
CA LYS A 76 7.03 12.19 3.76
C LYS A 76 6.46 13.14 4.82
N VAL A 77 5.43 12.69 5.54
CA VAL A 77 4.75 13.48 6.58
C VAL A 77 4.69 12.69 7.89
N GLY A 78 5.18 13.29 8.97
CA GLY A 78 5.17 12.67 10.29
C GLY A 78 5.88 11.33 10.29
N ILE A 79 5.14 10.26 10.62
CA ILE A 79 5.64 8.88 10.68
C ILE A 79 5.60 8.14 9.33
N THR A 80 5.08 8.75 8.27
CA THR A 80 4.97 8.09 6.95
C THR A 80 6.29 8.21 6.17
N PRO A 81 6.91 7.10 5.78
CA PRO A 81 8.17 7.10 5.03
C PRO A 81 7.92 7.15 3.51
N GLY A 82 7.08 8.09 3.06
CA GLY A 82 6.71 8.16 1.64
C GLY A 82 7.78 8.79 0.74
N LEU A 83 7.63 8.59 -0.56
CA LEU A 83 8.54 9.04 -1.62
C LEU A 83 7.91 10.10 -2.54
N ALA A 84 6.62 10.46 -2.35
CA ALA A 84 5.88 11.31 -3.30
C ALA A 84 6.54 12.67 -3.56
N ASP A 85 7.23 13.24 -2.55
CA ASP A 85 7.87 14.56 -2.63
C ASP A 85 9.40 14.46 -2.81
N ILE A 86 9.90 13.26 -3.18
CA ILE A 86 11.34 13.00 -3.31
C ILE A 86 11.71 12.82 -4.78
N ASP A 87 12.78 13.46 -5.22
CA ASP A 87 13.41 13.12 -6.50
C ASP A 87 14.11 11.75 -6.38
N VAL A 88 13.34 10.70 -6.63
CA VAL A 88 13.79 9.31 -6.51
C VAL A 88 14.93 8.99 -7.48
N SER A 89 14.94 9.64 -8.65
CA SER A 89 15.96 9.41 -9.68
C SER A 89 17.34 9.86 -9.22
N SER A 90 17.42 10.99 -8.50
CA SER A 90 18.69 11.49 -7.92
C SER A 90 19.28 10.55 -6.86
N LEU A 91 18.45 9.70 -6.27
CA LEU A 91 18.83 8.72 -5.24
C LEU A 91 19.10 7.32 -5.82
N GLY A 92 18.97 7.13 -7.14
CA GLY A 92 19.07 5.82 -7.76
C GLY A 92 17.91 4.89 -7.41
N ILE A 93 16.81 5.42 -6.92
CA ILE A 93 15.57 4.67 -6.68
C ILE A 93 14.76 4.69 -7.98
N PRO A 94 14.28 3.54 -8.49
CA PRO A 94 13.46 3.51 -9.69
C PRO A 94 12.16 4.29 -9.48
N THR A 95 11.61 4.82 -10.55
CA THR A 95 10.23 5.30 -10.58
C THR A 95 9.27 4.11 -10.39
N GLU A 96 8.01 4.37 -9.99
CA GLU A 96 7.00 3.32 -9.90
C GLU A 96 6.87 2.55 -11.21
N LYS A 97 6.84 3.27 -12.34
CA LYS A 97 6.75 2.68 -13.68
C LYS A 97 7.90 1.70 -13.94
N GLU A 98 9.14 2.11 -13.72
CA GLU A 98 10.32 1.25 -13.88
C GLU A 98 10.28 0.06 -12.92
N TYR A 99 9.77 0.24 -11.71
CA TYR A 99 9.62 -0.84 -10.74
C TYR A 99 8.62 -1.91 -11.22
N ILE A 100 7.47 -1.48 -11.75
CA ILE A 100 6.45 -2.36 -12.33
C ILE A 100 6.97 -3.05 -13.58
N GLU A 101 7.63 -2.32 -14.49
CA GLU A 101 8.23 -2.90 -15.71
C GLU A 101 9.24 -3.99 -15.37
N ASN A 102 10.11 -3.75 -14.38
CA ASN A 102 11.06 -4.74 -13.88
C ASN A 102 10.35 -5.98 -13.28
N TYR A 103 9.27 -5.78 -12.57
CA TYR A 103 8.46 -6.89 -12.05
C TYR A 103 7.86 -7.71 -13.20
N CYS A 104 7.20 -7.06 -14.15
CA CYS A 104 6.60 -7.71 -15.32
C CYS A 104 7.64 -8.51 -16.10
N GLN A 105 8.82 -7.93 -16.35
CA GLN A 105 9.92 -8.63 -17.04
C GLN A 105 10.34 -9.91 -16.31
N LYS A 106 10.49 -9.85 -14.98
CA LYS A 106 10.89 -11.02 -14.17
C LYS A 106 9.80 -12.09 -14.10
N MET A 107 8.55 -11.69 -14.17
CA MET A 107 7.39 -12.59 -14.16
C MET A 107 6.97 -13.06 -15.55
N ASN A 108 7.69 -12.60 -16.62
CA ASN A 108 7.37 -12.89 -18.02
C ASN A 108 5.93 -12.47 -18.39
N MET A 109 5.58 -11.24 -18.01
CA MET A 109 4.30 -10.59 -18.26
C MET A 109 4.52 -9.35 -19.10
N ASP A 110 3.55 -9.00 -19.97
CA ASP A 110 3.64 -7.78 -20.79
C ASP A 110 3.27 -6.51 -19.99
N SER A 111 2.24 -6.59 -19.16
CA SER A 111 1.73 -5.48 -18.36
C SER A 111 0.90 -5.99 -17.18
N ILE A 112 0.50 -5.06 -16.31
CA ILE A 112 -0.47 -5.31 -15.25
C ILE A 112 -1.74 -4.54 -15.58
N ASP A 113 -2.81 -5.26 -15.85
CA ASP A 113 -4.13 -4.67 -16.05
C ASP A 113 -4.76 -4.27 -14.70
N ASN A 114 -5.64 -3.26 -14.76
CA ASN A 114 -6.37 -2.78 -13.59
C ASN A 114 -5.46 -2.34 -12.41
N TRP A 115 -4.26 -1.82 -12.71
CA TRP A 115 -3.29 -1.43 -11.69
C TRP A 115 -3.85 -0.47 -10.64
N SER A 116 -4.65 0.51 -11.07
CA SER A 116 -5.32 1.46 -10.19
C SER A 116 -6.25 0.79 -9.16
N PHE A 117 -6.87 -0.35 -9.51
CA PHE A 117 -7.65 -1.12 -8.55
C PHE A 117 -6.80 -1.63 -7.40
N TYR A 118 -5.65 -2.26 -7.69
CA TYR A 118 -4.77 -2.81 -6.66
C TYR A 118 -4.18 -1.73 -5.77
N LEU A 119 -3.79 -0.59 -6.33
CA LEU A 119 -3.33 0.57 -5.56
C LEU A 119 -4.44 1.14 -4.67
N ALA A 120 -5.62 1.40 -5.22
CA ALA A 120 -6.76 1.94 -4.47
C ALA A 120 -7.17 1.00 -3.34
N PHE A 121 -7.20 -0.31 -3.60
CA PHE A 121 -7.47 -1.33 -2.60
C PHE A 121 -6.41 -1.34 -1.49
N GLY A 122 -5.12 -1.22 -1.83
CA GLY A 122 -4.03 -1.11 -0.86
C GLY A 122 -4.21 0.09 0.07
N PHE A 123 -4.50 1.26 -0.48
CA PHE A 123 -4.77 2.47 0.30
C PHE A 123 -6.01 2.36 1.17
N PHE A 124 -7.09 1.80 0.64
CA PHE A 124 -8.33 1.55 1.39
C PHE A 124 -8.08 0.62 2.58
N ARG A 125 -7.38 -0.50 2.34
CA ARG A 125 -7.00 -1.46 3.39
C ARG A 125 -6.15 -0.80 4.47
N LEU A 126 -5.11 -0.05 4.09
CA LEU A 126 -4.24 0.64 5.05
C LEU A 126 -5.00 1.71 5.86
N ALA A 127 -5.89 2.46 5.20
CA ALA A 127 -6.75 3.42 5.89
C ALA A 127 -7.67 2.75 6.90
N GLY A 128 -8.21 1.58 6.58
CA GLY A 128 -9.03 0.77 7.50
C GLY A 128 -8.25 0.30 8.73
N ILE A 129 -7.02 -0.18 8.53
CA ILE A 129 -6.11 -0.58 9.62
C ILE A 129 -5.80 0.62 10.53
N ALA A 130 -5.37 1.74 9.95
CA ALA A 130 -5.04 2.96 10.69
C ALA A 130 -6.25 3.49 11.49
N GLN A 131 -7.43 3.46 10.90
CA GLN A 131 -8.68 3.82 11.58
C GLN A 131 -9.00 2.89 12.76
N GLY A 132 -8.75 1.60 12.60
CA GLY A 132 -8.92 0.61 13.68
C GLY A 132 -7.98 0.87 14.86
N VAL A 133 -6.71 1.19 14.60
CA VAL A 133 -5.72 1.58 15.61
C VAL A 133 -6.18 2.84 16.34
N TYR A 134 -6.59 3.86 15.60
CA TYR A 134 -7.08 5.11 16.18
C TYR A 134 -8.33 4.88 17.06
N LYS A 135 -9.29 4.09 16.59
CA LYS A 135 -10.49 3.76 17.37
C LYS A 135 -10.15 3.08 18.69
N ARG A 136 -9.23 2.12 18.70
CA ARG A 136 -8.77 1.43 19.91
C ARG A 136 -8.09 2.40 20.89
N SER A 137 -7.34 3.39 20.38
CA SER A 137 -6.72 4.40 21.24
C SER A 137 -7.74 5.28 21.97
N LEU A 138 -8.82 5.65 21.29
CA LEU A 138 -9.92 6.42 21.90
C LEU A 138 -10.65 5.63 22.99
N GLN A 139 -10.61 4.30 22.93
CA GLN A 139 -11.20 3.40 23.90
C GLN A 139 -10.25 3.03 25.05
N GLY A 140 -9.03 3.58 25.07
CA GLY A 140 -8.01 3.28 26.07
C GLY A 140 -7.34 1.90 25.91
N ASN A 141 -7.58 1.21 24.80
CA ASN A 141 -7.11 -0.16 24.51
C ASN A 141 -5.99 -0.21 23.45
N ALA A 142 -5.34 0.91 23.15
CA ALA A 142 -4.22 0.91 22.20
C ALA A 142 -2.91 0.73 22.93
N SER A 143 -2.10 -0.19 22.43
CA SER A 143 -0.69 -0.40 22.87
C SER A 143 0.29 0.59 22.19
N ALA A 144 -0.17 1.42 21.26
CA ALA A 144 0.69 2.33 20.50
C ALA A 144 0.59 3.76 21.01
N ASP A 145 1.69 4.32 21.51
CA ASP A 145 1.79 5.71 21.99
C ASP A 145 1.49 6.73 20.87
N ASN A 146 1.71 6.37 19.60
CA ASN A 146 1.51 7.21 18.42
C ASN A 146 0.15 6.99 17.71
N ALA A 147 -0.82 6.36 18.36
CA ALA A 147 -2.11 6.03 17.73
C ALA A 147 -2.89 7.24 17.18
N LYS A 148 -2.72 8.43 17.79
CA LYS A 148 -3.31 9.68 17.29
C LYS A 148 -2.66 10.13 15.98
N GLU A 149 -1.34 9.98 15.85
CA GLU A 149 -0.58 10.28 14.64
C GLU A 149 -0.96 9.33 13.51
N ILE A 150 -1.12 8.04 13.83
CA ILE A 150 -1.64 7.03 12.89
C ILE A 150 -3.04 7.41 12.40
N GLY A 151 -3.92 7.86 13.29
CA GLY A 151 -5.26 8.33 12.91
C GLY A 151 -5.25 9.55 11.99
N ALA A 152 -4.27 10.44 12.15
CA ALA A 152 -4.13 11.63 11.30
C ALA A 152 -3.74 11.30 9.85
N VAL A 153 -3.16 10.13 9.60
CA VAL A 153 -2.79 9.66 8.24
C VAL A 153 -4.02 9.21 7.43
N VAL A 154 -5.08 8.76 8.08
CA VAL A 154 -6.26 8.19 7.41
C VAL A 154 -6.87 9.11 6.34
N PRO A 155 -7.10 10.43 6.58
CA PRO A 155 -7.61 11.32 5.55
C PRO A 155 -6.64 11.51 4.38
N ILE A 156 -5.34 11.39 4.60
CA ILE A 156 -4.32 11.48 3.55
C ILE A 156 -4.42 10.27 2.64
N LEU A 157 -4.46 9.07 3.21
CA LEU A 157 -4.61 7.81 2.46
C LEU A 157 -5.89 7.80 1.61
N GLY A 158 -7.02 8.22 2.18
CA GLY A 158 -8.28 8.31 1.46
C GLY A 158 -8.24 9.32 0.30
N LYS A 159 -7.55 10.47 0.46
CA LYS A 159 -7.38 11.42 -0.65
C LYS A 159 -6.51 10.86 -1.76
N ILE A 160 -5.46 10.11 -1.44
CA ILE A 160 -4.60 9.47 -2.43
C ILE A 160 -5.40 8.41 -3.20
N ALA A 161 -6.13 7.53 -2.50
CA ALA A 161 -7.01 6.55 -3.13
C ALA A 161 -8.00 7.21 -4.10
N MET A 162 -8.66 8.28 -3.67
CA MET A 162 -9.57 9.05 -4.52
C MET A 162 -8.90 9.65 -5.74
N SER A 163 -7.68 10.17 -5.61
CA SER A 163 -6.91 10.71 -6.74
C SER A 163 -6.57 9.62 -7.77
N ILE A 164 -6.19 8.42 -7.31
CA ILE A 164 -5.92 7.27 -8.18
C ILE A 164 -7.18 6.88 -8.95
N ILE A 165 -8.32 6.79 -8.27
CA ILE A 165 -9.61 6.43 -8.84
C ILE A 165 -10.08 7.44 -9.90
N GLN A 166 -9.86 8.74 -9.67
CA GLN A 166 -10.32 9.82 -10.57
C GLN A 166 -9.45 10.01 -11.81
N ASN A 167 -8.20 9.58 -11.76
CA ASN A 167 -7.23 9.71 -12.86
C ASN A 167 -7.14 8.44 -13.73
N ASN A 168 -8.00 7.47 -13.49
CA ASN A 168 -8.15 6.22 -14.26
C ASN A 168 -9.37 6.33 -15.25
#